data_de5f0cc0bd54b0a4f308404a17b9da57
#
_entry.id   de5f0cc0bd54b0a4f308404a17b9da57
#
_cell.length_a   1.000
_cell.length_b   1.000
_cell.length_c   1.000
_cell.angle_alpha   90.00
_cell.angle_beta   90.00
_cell.angle_gamma   90.00
#
_symmetry.space_group_name_H-M   'P 1'
#
loop_
_entity.id
_entity.type
_entity.pdbx_description
1 polymer ?
#
loop_
_entity_poly.entity_id
_entity_poly.type
_entity_poly.pdbx_seq_one_letter_code
_entity_poly.pdbx_strand_id
1 'polypeptide(L)'
;MNHINKIISALILLLIVMGCGDDYHHILRGAQLRSLEIESDSFNVCDISSFYSITVEVEDYENGKLLDNVTVFVSFIDITDDGNSYPTAEEQYTVIEESEFIEGPNGLPTTTFIITLAEISSALNIASYNEGDAFRIAFKINLTDGRSISSDEEFSFEYNAEIIGPSIDPDFFTGQYLMEQLSGLDPFFAAETFGDTQIVNITADGNIRSFNFLYFPGIYDADFNFSMNLSCGEILVTGTINSGGLGCGSNIGFSTGNPVSTYDQTFIDDDIITVNVTDFSPDGSCDTGGYPVELRFTKQ
;
A
#
# COMPACT_ATOMS: atom_id res chain seq x y z
N MET A 1 34.66 -62.40 12.25
CA MET A 1 35.07 -60.96 12.06
C MET A 1 34.85 -60.43 10.64
N ASN A 2 34.77 -61.23 9.61
CA ASN A 2 34.69 -60.75 8.21
C ASN A 2 33.27 -60.33 7.74
N HIS A 3 32.20 -60.75 8.39
CA HIS A 3 30.84 -60.40 7.97
C HIS A 3 30.37 -59.02 8.48
N ILE A 4 30.78 -58.66 9.69
CA ILE A 4 30.44 -57.36 10.29
C ILE A 4 31.07 -56.18 9.52
N ASN A 5 32.34 -56.34 9.10
CA ASN A 5 33.04 -55.32 8.32
C ASN A 5 32.41 -55.07 6.93
N LYS A 6 31.86 -56.14 6.31
CA LYS A 6 31.13 -56.01 5.03
C LYS A 6 29.79 -55.28 5.18
N ILE A 7 29.10 -55.51 6.29
CA ILE A 7 27.82 -54.85 6.59
C ILE A 7 28.05 -53.36 6.90
N ILE A 8 29.08 -53.05 7.67
CA ILE A 8 29.44 -51.67 7.98
C ILE A 8 29.86 -50.91 6.71
N SER A 9 30.68 -51.53 5.84
CA SER A 9 31.06 -50.90 4.55
C SER A 9 29.86 -50.69 3.62
N ALA A 10 28.91 -51.62 3.58
CA ALA A 10 27.71 -51.45 2.77
C ALA A 10 26.77 -50.36 3.34
N LEU A 11 26.69 -50.22 4.68
CA LEU A 11 25.89 -49.18 5.33
C LEU A 11 26.49 -47.77 5.13
N ILE A 12 27.83 -47.63 5.17
CA ILE A 12 28.52 -46.38 4.89
C ILE A 12 28.38 -45.98 3.41
N LEU A 13 28.41 -46.95 2.50
CA LEU A 13 28.20 -46.67 1.08
C LEU A 13 26.75 -46.23 0.80
N LEU A 14 25.77 -46.78 1.54
CA LEU A 14 24.36 -46.39 1.41
C LEU A 14 24.08 -45.00 1.98
N LEU A 15 24.78 -44.57 3.04
CA LEU A 15 24.67 -43.25 3.62
C LEU A 15 25.30 -42.13 2.74
N ILE A 16 26.30 -42.49 1.93
CA ILE A 16 26.91 -41.52 0.99
C ILE A 16 25.98 -41.24 -0.22
N VAL A 17 25.11 -42.22 -0.57
CA VAL A 17 24.17 -42.05 -1.70
C VAL A 17 22.92 -41.30 -1.31
N MET A 18 22.57 -41.21 -0.01
CA MET A 18 21.40 -40.46 0.48
C MET A 18 21.66 -38.98 0.76
N GLY A 19 22.91 -38.51 0.61
CA GLY A 19 23.30 -37.10 0.87
C GLY A 19 23.32 -36.17 -0.34
N CYS A 20 22.89 -36.62 -1.52
CA CYS A 20 22.85 -35.80 -2.73
C CYS A 20 21.43 -35.79 -3.30
N GLY A 21 20.51 -35.12 -2.65
CA GLY A 21 19.09 -35.18 -3.03
C GLY A 21 18.47 -33.87 -3.53
N ASP A 22 18.95 -32.70 -3.11
CA ASP A 22 18.21 -31.48 -3.38
C ASP A 22 18.80 -30.59 -4.47
N ASP A 23 20.10 -30.70 -4.79
CA ASP A 23 20.72 -29.82 -5.79
C ASP A 23 20.56 -30.29 -7.26
N TYR A 24 20.12 -31.52 -7.49
CA TYR A 24 20.05 -32.09 -8.85
C TYR A 24 18.82 -31.69 -9.67
N HIS A 25 17.73 -31.28 -9.02
CA HIS A 25 16.51 -30.89 -9.75
C HIS A 25 16.66 -29.59 -10.53
N HIS A 26 17.47 -28.65 -10.05
CA HIS A 26 17.73 -27.37 -10.71
C HIS A 26 18.46 -27.53 -12.05
N ILE A 27 19.39 -28.48 -12.12
CA ILE A 27 20.20 -28.74 -13.31
C ILE A 27 19.35 -29.28 -14.47
N LEU A 28 18.27 -30.00 -14.20
CA LEU A 28 17.41 -30.57 -15.23
C LEU A 28 16.56 -29.55 -16.00
N ARG A 29 16.31 -28.37 -15.42
CA ARG A 29 15.51 -27.29 -16.05
C ARG A 29 16.32 -26.29 -16.85
N GLY A 30 17.59 -26.16 -16.56
CA GLY A 30 18.52 -25.32 -17.31
C GLY A 30 19.00 -24.08 -16.56
N ALA A 31 18.16 -23.40 -15.76
CA ALA A 31 18.59 -22.28 -14.94
C ALA A 31 17.59 -22.01 -13.79
N GLN A 32 18.07 -21.26 -12.79
CA GLN A 32 17.24 -20.71 -11.71
C GLN A 32 17.64 -19.26 -11.43
N LEU A 33 16.69 -18.49 -10.89
CA LEU A 33 16.90 -17.16 -10.39
C LEU A 33 16.76 -17.18 -8.86
N ARG A 34 17.72 -16.60 -8.16
CA ARG A 34 17.68 -16.46 -6.70
C ARG A 34 17.70 -14.99 -6.33
N SER A 35 16.85 -14.60 -5.38
CA SER A 35 17.01 -13.29 -4.74
C SER A 35 18.15 -13.36 -3.72
N LEU A 36 19.07 -12.42 -3.81
CA LEU A 36 20.15 -12.25 -2.83
C LEU A 36 19.76 -11.24 -1.76
N GLU A 37 19.09 -10.17 -2.18
CA GLU A 37 18.70 -9.06 -1.31
C GLU A 37 17.45 -8.38 -1.87
N ILE A 38 16.55 -7.99 -1.00
CA ILE A 38 15.43 -7.07 -1.29
C ILE A 38 15.66 -5.86 -0.41
N GLU A 39 16.09 -4.75 -1.01
CA GLU A 39 16.34 -3.49 -0.30
C GLU A 39 15.03 -2.76 0.03
N SER A 40 14.08 -2.81 -0.88
CA SER A 40 12.73 -2.29 -0.69
C SER A 40 11.72 -3.26 -1.28
N ASP A 41 10.75 -3.70 -0.48
CA ASP A 41 9.75 -4.73 -0.82
C ASP A 41 8.34 -4.17 -1.04
N SER A 42 8.18 -2.86 -0.91
CA SER A 42 6.87 -2.19 -0.96
C SER A 42 6.96 -0.79 -1.58
N PHE A 43 5.82 -0.28 -2.01
CA PHE A 43 5.67 1.09 -2.48
C PHE A 43 4.90 1.92 -1.46
N ASN A 44 5.30 3.17 -1.27
CA ASN A 44 4.55 4.12 -0.44
C ASN A 44 3.52 4.85 -1.31
N VAL A 45 2.22 4.69 -1.02
CA VAL A 45 1.14 5.35 -1.76
C VAL A 45 1.26 6.87 -1.82
N CYS A 46 1.92 7.46 -0.83
CA CYS A 46 2.12 8.92 -0.72
C CYS A 46 3.39 9.42 -1.42
N ASP A 47 4.24 8.53 -1.90
CA ASP A 47 5.49 8.88 -2.57
C ASP A 47 5.62 8.12 -3.90
N ILE A 48 5.24 8.79 -4.98
CA ILE A 48 5.33 8.23 -6.34
C ILE A 48 6.77 7.89 -6.75
N SER A 49 7.77 8.44 -6.05
CA SER A 49 9.19 8.11 -6.24
C SER A 49 9.66 6.92 -5.41
N SER A 50 8.82 6.41 -4.51
CA SER A 50 9.12 5.17 -3.80
C SER A 50 9.40 4.05 -4.79
N PHE A 51 10.29 3.14 -4.43
CA PHE A 51 10.81 2.13 -5.35
C PHE A 51 10.80 0.73 -4.73
N TYR A 52 10.69 -0.26 -5.59
CA TYR A 52 10.99 -1.64 -5.30
C TYR A 52 12.40 -1.95 -5.82
N SER A 53 13.20 -2.66 -5.03
CA SER A 53 14.58 -3.01 -5.38
C SER A 53 14.90 -4.43 -4.96
N ILE A 54 15.35 -5.24 -5.93
CA ILE A 54 15.76 -6.63 -5.71
C ILE A 54 17.07 -6.93 -6.43
N THR A 55 18.01 -7.52 -5.72
CA THR A 55 19.23 -8.07 -6.29
C THR A 55 19.04 -9.56 -6.54
N VAL A 56 19.22 -9.96 -7.78
CA VAL A 56 19.04 -11.35 -8.24
C VAL A 56 20.31 -11.94 -8.81
N GLU A 57 20.46 -13.24 -8.64
CA GLU A 57 21.55 -14.04 -9.16
C GLU A 57 20.98 -15.13 -10.07
N VAL A 58 21.62 -15.37 -11.20
CA VAL A 58 21.22 -16.41 -12.15
C VAL A 58 22.25 -17.55 -12.13
N GLU A 59 21.76 -18.76 -11.85
CA GLU A 59 22.54 -19.99 -11.90
C GLU A 59 22.01 -20.89 -13.00
N ASP A 60 22.89 -21.32 -13.90
CA ASP A 60 22.64 -22.36 -14.90
C ASP A 60 23.66 -23.52 -14.72
N TYR A 61 23.53 -24.59 -15.50
CA TYR A 61 24.43 -25.74 -15.38
C TYR A 61 25.86 -25.46 -15.88
N GLU A 62 26.13 -24.28 -16.46
CA GLU A 62 27.45 -23.78 -16.82
C GLU A 62 27.91 -22.60 -15.94
N ASN A 63 27.33 -22.47 -14.75
CA ASN A 63 27.61 -21.38 -13.80
C ASN A 63 27.34 -19.98 -14.40
N GLY A 64 26.16 -19.80 -14.98
CA GLY A 64 25.70 -18.53 -15.52
C GLY A 64 26.20 -18.18 -16.93
N LYS A 65 26.98 -19.02 -17.58
CA LYS A 65 27.55 -18.75 -18.92
C LYS A 65 26.56 -18.88 -20.07
N LEU A 66 25.40 -19.47 -19.81
CA LEU A 66 24.33 -19.59 -20.80
C LEU A 66 23.31 -18.47 -20.73
N LEU A 67 23.43 -17.57 -19.76
CA LEU A 67 22.55 -16.42 -19.66
C LEU A 67 22.64 -15.58 -20.94
N ASP A 68 21.49 -15.31 -21.57
CA ASP A 68 21.33 -14.37 -22.66
C ASP A 68 20.75 -13.05 -22.14
N ASN A 69 19.58 -13.15 -21.52
CA ASN A 69 18.94 -12.02 -20.86
C ASN A 69 17.90 -12.49 -19.83
N VAL A 70 17.39 -11.53 -19.03
CA VAL A 70 16.25 -11.72 -18.15
C VAL A 70 15.14 -10.75 -18.57
N THR A 71 13.99 -11.27 -18.95
CA THR A 71 12.81 -10.47 -19.23
C THR A 71 12.04 -10.25 -17.95
N VAL A 72 11.69 -9.00 -17.65
CA VAL A 72 10.88 -8.61 -16.49
C VAL A 72 9.46 -8.31 -16.94
N PHE A 73 8.51 -8.91 -16.26
CA PHE A 73 7.08 -8.69 -16.45
C PHE A 73 6.48 -8.06 -15.20
N VAL A 74 5.45 -7.25 -15.38
CA VAL A 74 4.71 -6.61 -14.29
C VAL A 74 3.21 -6.80 -14.47
N SER A 75 2.48 -6.89 -13.35
CA SER A 75 1.02 -6.89 -13.34
C SER A 75 0.51 -6.24 -12.07
N PHE A 76 -0.75 -5.81 -12.06
CA PHE A 76 -1.41 -5.24 -10.89
C PHE A 76 -2.30 -6.27 -10.22
N ILE A 77 -2.28 -6.28 -8.89
CA ILE A 77 -3.11 -7.13 -8.04
C ILE A 77 -4.02 -6.19 -7.23
N ASP A 78 -5.26 -6.05 -7.70
CA ASP A 78 -6.32 -5.35 -6.99
C ASP A 78 -6.82 -6.24 -5.86
N ILE A 79 -6.55 -5.86 -4.61
CA ILE A 79 -7.00 -6.55 -3.40
C ILE A 79 -8.15 -5.77 -2.77
N THR A 80 -8.16 -4.46 -2.93
CA THR A 80 -9.16 -3.58 -2.38
C THR A 80 -10.32 -3.44 -3.39
N ASP A 81 -11.51 -3.91 -3.01
CA ASP A 81 -12.73 -3.79 -3.84
C ASP A 81 -13.22 -2.33 -3.81
N ASP A 82 -12.57 -1.47 -4.60
CA ASP A 82 -12.93 -0.06 -4.75
C ASP A 82 -13.97 0.19 -5.86
N GLY A 83 -14.43 -0.89 -6.51
CA GLY A 83 -15.40 -0.84 -7.63
C GLY A 83 -14.79 -0.41 -8.96
N ASN A 84 -13.48 -0.21 -9.04
CA ASN A 84 -12.77 0.04 -10.29
C ASN A 84 -12.42 -1.29 -10.98
N SER A 85 -12.10 -1.23 -12.25
CA SER A 85 -11.65 -2.38 -13.03
C SER A 85 -10.26 -2.11 -13.54
N TYR A 86 -9.30 -2.91 -13.10
CA TYR A 86 -7.90 -2.77 -13.44
C TYR A 86 -7.44 -3.83 -14.45
N PRO A 87 -6.40 -3.53 -15.26
CA PRO A 87 -5.77 -4.53 -16.11
C PRO A 87 -5.14 -5.63 -15.25
N THR A 88 -5.58 -6.87 -15.45
CA THR A 88 -5.02 -8.05 -14.76
C THR A 88 -3.98 -8.77 -15.62
N ALA A 89 -3.78 -8.33 -16.86
CA ALA A 89 -2.81 -8.93 -17.77
C ALA A 89 -1.38 -8.58 -17.33
N GLU A 90 -0.51 -9.57 -17.44
CA GLU A 90 0.93 -9.38 -17.28
C GLU A 90 1.49 -8.66 -18.51
N GLU A 91 2.24 -7.58 -18.29
CA GLU A 91 2.88 -6.78 -19.33
C GLU A 91 4.40 -6.90 -19.24
N GLN A 92 5.06 -7.01 -20.39
CA GLN A 92 6.52 -6.97 -20.43
C GLN A 92 6.99 -5.54 -20.14
N TYR A 93 7.75 -5.38 -19.04
CA TYR A 93 8.27 -4.08 -18.64
C TYR A 93 9.62 -3.77 -19.28
N THR A 94 10.59 -4.68 -19.11
CA THR A 94 11.96 -4.48 -19.61
C THR A 94 12.65 -5.81 -19.88
N VAL A 95 13.81 -5.72 -20.54
CA VAL A 95 14.77 -6.81 -20.69
C VAL A 95 16.08 -6.36 -20.09
N ILE A 96 16.66 -7.16 -19.22
CA ILE A 96 17.99 -6.97 -18.63
C ILE A 96 18.94 -7.84 -19.42
N GLU A 97 19.82 -7.21 -20.20
CA GLU A 97 20.76 -7.91 -21.06
C GLU A 97 21.90 -8.55 -20.25
N GLU A 98 22.53 -9.59 -20.76
CA GLU A 98 23.68 -10.26 -20.11
C GLU A 98 24.77 -9.26 -19.71
N SER A 99 25.02 -8.23 -20.51
CA SER A 99 26.03 -7.19 -20.25
C SER A 99 25.74 -6.31 -19.04
N GLU A 100 24.51 -6.33 -18.49
CA GLU A 100 24.10 -5.59 -17.28
C GLU A 100 24.30 -6.42 -16.00
N PHE A 101 24.72 -7.68 -16.15
CA PHE A 101 25.08 -8.54 -15.04
C PHE A 101 26.58 -8.42 -14.74
N ILE A 102 26.89 -8.44 -13.46
CA ILE A 102 28.27 -8.50 -12.95
C ILE A 102 28.50 -9.81 -12.21
N GLU A 103 29.75 -10.20 -12.00
CA GLU A 103 30.06 -11.35 -11.15
C GLU A 103 29.72 -11.03 -9.69
N GLY A 104 28.79 -11.77 -9.13
CA GLY A 104 28.33 -11.63 -7.74
C GLY A 104 29.19 -12.40 -6.74
N PRO A 105 28.81 -12.41 -5.47
CA PRO A 105 29.59 -13.01 -4.38
C PRO A 105 29.77 -14.53 -4.53
N ASN A 106 28.90 -15.20 -5.26
CA ASN A 106 28.95 -16.63 -5.51
C ASN A 106 29.65 -16.98 -6.84
N GLY A 107 30.21 -15.97 -7.54
CA GLY A 107 30.84 -16.15 -8.86
C GLY A 107 29.82 -16.35 -9.99
N LEU A 108 28.57 -15.95 -9.78
CA LEU A 108 27.47 -16.09 -10.72
C LEU A 108 27.01 -14.70 -11.22
N PRO A 109 26.39 -14.61 -12.40
CA PRO A 109 25.82 -13.36 -12.91
C PRO A 109 24.78 -12.80 -11.95
N THR A 110 24.97 -11.56 -11.52
CA THR A 110 24.14 -10.86 -10.52
C THR A 110 23.81 -9.47 -11.03
N THR A 111 22.58 -9.04 -10.83
CA THR A 111 22.11 -7.68 -11.16
C THR A 111 21.11 -7.20 -10.14
N THR A 112 20.94 -5.87 -10.03
CA THR A 112 19.91 -5.25 -9.20
C THR A 112 18.84 -4.64 -10.10
N PHE A 113 17.61 -5.11 -9.96
CA PHE A 113 16.45 -4.53 -10.62
C PHE A 113 15.80 -3.51 -9.70
N ILE A 114 15.52 -2.31 -10.22
CA ILE A 114 14.86 -1.22 -9.51
C ILE A 114 13.72 -0.70 -10.39
N ILE A 115 12.57 -0.45 -9.78
CA ILE A 115 11.42 0.17 -10.43
C ILE A 115 10.70 1.08 -9.44
N THR A 116 10.34 2.30 -9.85
CA THR A 116 9.57 3.24 -9.03
C THR A 116 8.07 3.00 -9.18
N LEU A 117 7.29 3.47 -8.18
CA LEU A 117 5.83 3.44 -8.24
C LEU A 117 5.30 4.18 -9.48
N ALA A 118 5.92 5.31 -9.84
CA ALA A 118 5.58 6.05 -11.06
C ALA A 118 5.77 5.23 -12.33
N GLU A 119 6.92 4.53 -12.45
CA GLU A 119 7.25 3.75 -13.63
C GLU A 119 6.33 2.54 -13.79
N ILE A 120 6.09 1.78 -12.72
CA ILE A 120 5.25 0.58 -12.79
C ILE A 120 3.78 0.94 -13.05
N SER A 121 3.27 2.00 -12.42
CA SER A 121 1.91 2.49 -12.66
C SER A 121 1.73 2.98 -14.10
N SER A 122 2.73 3.70 -14.62
CA SER A 122 2.72 4.16 -16.03
C SER A 122 2.77 3.01 -17.02
N ALA A 123 3.59 2.00 -16.76
CA ALA A 123 3.72 0.83 -17.64
C ALA A 123 2.39 0.06 -17.77
N LEU A 124 1.62 -0.01 -16.67
CA LEU A 124 0.35 -0.72 -16.62
C LEU A 124 -0.88 0.18 -16.89
N ASN A 125 -0.67 1.49 -17.13
CA ASN A 125 -1.74 2.49 -17.25
C ASN A 125 -2.68 2.51 -16.03
N ILE A 126 -2.13 2.33 -14.83
CA ILE A 126 -2.85 2.43 -13.56
C ILE A 126 -2.86 3.90 -13.13
N ALA A 127 -4.05 4.49 -13.10
CA ALA A 127 -4.23 5.90 -12.72
C ALA A 127 -4.49 6.11 -11.22
N SER A 128 -4.99 5.07 -10.54
CA SER A 128 -5.27 5.07 -9.10
C SER A 128 -5.02 3.68 -8.52
N TYR A 129 -4.64 3.63 -7.27
CA TYR A 129 -4.41 2.42 -6.49
C TYR A 129 -4.64 2.74 -5.01
N ASN A 130 -4.88 1.73 -4.21
CA ASN A 130 -5.16 1.88 -2.79
C ASN A 130 -4.09 1.19 -1.94
N GLU A 131 -4.00 1.60 -0.69
CA GLU A 131 -3.26 0.86 0.32
C GLU A 131 -3.82 -0.57 0.44
N GLY A 132 -2.93 -1.56 0.42
CA GLY A 132 -3.26 -2.98 0.42
C GLY A 132 -3.29 -3.62 -0.96
N ASP A 133 -3.34 -2.84 -2.05
CA ASP A 133 -3.10 -3.36 -3.39
C ASP A 133 -1.61 -3.72 -3.57
N ALA A 134 -1.28 -4.42 -4.64
CA ALA A 134 0.09 -4.82 -4.90
C ALA A 134 0.43 -4.82 -6.38
N PHE A 135 1.71 -4.69 -6.68
CA PHE A 135 2.26 -5.00 -7.99
C PHE A 135 3.02 -6.32 -7.93
N ARG A 136 2.80 -7.17 -8.91
CA ARG A 136 3.56 -8.39 -9.11
C ARG A 136 4.67 -8.13 -10.11
N ILE A 137 5.87 -8.58 -9.79
CA ILE A 137 7.08 -8.50 -10.59
C ILE A 137 7.53 -9.93 -10.85
N ALA A 138 7.59 -10.33 -12.11
CA ALA A 138 7.96 -11.68 -12.52
C ALA A 138 9.17 -11.66 -13.46
N PHE A 139 10.06 -12.62 -13.30
CA PHE A 139 11.27 -12.73 -14.11
C PHE A 139 11.21 -13.99 -14.98
N LYS A 140 11.73 -13.86 -16.20
CA LYS A 140 11.91 -14.96 -17.14
C LYS A 140 13.34 -14.97 -17.63
N ILE A 141 14.04 -16.05 -17.35
CA ILE A 141 15.42 -16.26 -17.81
C ILE A 141 15.39 -16.76 -19.24
N ASN A 142 16.16 -16.14 -20.12
CA ASN A 142 16.37 -16.61 -21.48
C ASN A 142 17.85 -17.03 -21.63
N LEU A 143 18.08 -18.19 -22.22
CA LEU A 143 19.39 -18.78 -22.40
C LEU A 143 19.83 -18.73 -23.86
N THR A 144 21.13 -18.63 -24.08
CA THR A 144 21.78 -18.61 -25.41
C THR A 144 21.51 -19.85 -26.26
N ASP A 145 21.11 -20.96 -25.64
CA ASP A 145 20.71 -22.18 -26.34
C ASP A 145 19.21 -22.22 -26.76
N GLY A 146 18.50 -21.12 -26.55
CA GLY A 146 17.11 -20.92 -26.94
C GLY A 146 16.06 -21.39 -25.91
N ARG A 147 16.48 -21.90 -24.74
CA ARG A 147 15.55 -22.21 -23.66
C ARG A 147 15.13 -20.93 -22.93
N SER A 148 13.89 -20.97 -22.43
CA SER A 148 13.36 -19.92 -21.54
C SER A 148 12.77 -20.57 -20.30
N ILE A 149 13.07 -20.02 -19.13
CA ILE A 149 12.65 -20.54 -17.84
C ILE A 149 11.88 -19.42 -17.11
N SER A 150 10.66 -19.69 -16.69
CA SER A 150 9.81 -18.83 -15.87
C SER A 150 9.41 -19.56 -14.60
N SER A 151 8.71 -18.87 -13.71
CA SER A 151 8.11 -19.46 -12.51
C SER A 151 7.26 -20.69 -12.82
N ASP A 152 7.29 -21.67 -11.93
CA ASP A 152 6.43 -22.83 -11.93
C ASP A 152 6.06 -23.22 -10.49
N GLU A 153 5.37 -24.36 -10.30
CA GLU A 153 4.88 -24.81 -8.99
C GLU A 153 6.00 -25.06 -7.97
N GLU A 154 7.24 -25.30 -8.42
CA GLU A 154 8.37 -25.66 -7.56
C GLU A 154 9.29 -24.46 -7.29
N PHE A 155 9.42 -23.55 -8.27
CA PHE A 155 10.30 -22.37 -8.19
C PHE A 155 9.56 -21.11 -8.62
N SER A 156 9.44 -20.16 -7.73
CA SER A 156 8.86 -18.86 -8.02
C SER A 156 9.96 -17.83 -8.29
N PHE A 157 9.88 -17.19 -9.45
CA PHE A 157 10.63 -15.98 -9.80
C PHE A 157 9.70 -14.77 -9.81
N GLU A 158 8.72 -14.79 -8.90
CA GLU A 158 7.66 -13.80 -8.79
C GLU A 158 7.69 -13.18 -7.40
N TYR A 159 7.59 -11.87 -7.37
CA TYR A 159 7.62 -11.09 -6.15
C TYR A 159 6.44 -10.12 -6.15
N ASN A 160 5.81 -9.96 -5.01
CA ASN A 160 4.75 -8.98 -4.82
C ASN A 160 5.31 -7.80 -4.04
N ALA A 161 5.14 -6.60 -4.60
CA ALA A 161 5.44 -5.34 -3.94
C ALA A 161 4.11 -4.72 -3.50
N GLU A 162 3.84 -4.74 -2.21
CA GLU A 162 2.61 -4.20 -1.62
C GLU A 162 2.62 -2.67 -1.66
N ILE A 163 1.47 -2.07 -1.86
CA ILE A 163 1.27 -0.63 -1.73
C ILE A 163 0.88 -0.35 -0.28
N ILE A 164 1.79 0.29 0.45
CA ILE A 164 1.58 0.63 1.86
C ILE A 164 1.22 2.10 2.01
N GLY A 165 0.32 2.39 2.94
CA GLY A 165 -0.01 3.75 3.36
C GLY A 165 0.99 4.31 4.37
N PRO A 166 0.83 5.59 4.73
CA PRO A 166 1.62 6.18 5.81
C PRO A 166 1.27 5.48 7.12
N SER A 167 2.29 5.11 7.88
CA SER A 167 2.09 4.67 9.26
C SER A 167 1.78 5.89 10.12
N ILE A 168 0.51 6.12 10.41
CA ILE A 168 0.06 7.19 11.32
C ILE A 168 0.27 6.74 12.76
N ASP A 169 0.93 7.57 13.57
CA ASP A 169 1.02 7.32 15.01
C ASP A 169 -0.39 7.16 15.60
N PRO A 170 -0.72 6.02 16.23
CA PRO A 170 -2.06 5.78 16.76
C PRO A 170 -2.48 6.79 17.83
N ASP A 171 -1.54 7.45 18.49
CA ASP A 171 -1.81 8.45 19.50
C ASP A 171 -1.92 9.88 18.92
N PHE A 172 -1.53 10.07 17.64
CA PHE A 172 -1.63 11.37 16.98
C PHE A 172 -3.09 11.73 16.70
N PHE A 173 -3.48 12.93 17.07
CA PHE A 173 -4.83 13.47 16.94
C PHE A 173 -5.89 12.57 17.59
N THR A 174 -5.62 12.17 18.86
CA THR A 174 -6.52 11.38 19.70
C THR A 174 -6.63 11.96 21.10
N GLY A 175 -7.69 11.59 21.83
CA GLY A 175 -7.98 12.07 23.17
C GLY A 175 -8.97 13.24 23.18
N GLN A 176 -8.92 14.08 24.21
CA GLN A 176 -9.84 15.19 24.39
C GLN A 176 -9.36 16.44 23.68
N TYR A 177 -10.27 17.03 22.89
CA TYR A 177 -10.05 18.31 22.20
C TYR A 177 -11.21 19.25 22.43
N LEU A 178 -10.90 20.54 22.58
CA LEU A 178 -11.86 21.60 22.41
C LEU A 178 -12.02 21.85 20.91
N MET A 179 -13.19 21.54 20.39
CA MET A 179 -13.58 21.83 19.01
C MET A 179 -14.27 23.18 18.97
N GLU A 180 -13.86 24.05 18.06
CA GLU A 180 -14.45 25.39 17.84
C GLU A 180 -14.75 25.56 16.36
N GLN A 181 -15.90 26.09 16.03
CA GLN A 181 -16.20 26.51 14.66
C GLN A 181 -15.70 27.93 14.47
N LEU A 182 -14.71 28.14 13.59
CA LEU A 182 -14.08 29.43 13.34
C LEU A 182 -14.82 30.25 12.27
N SER A 183 -15.45 29.54 11.32
CA SER A 183 -16.15 30.18 10.20
C SER A 183 -17.21 29.27 9.61
N GLY A 184 -18.08 29.84 8.78
CA GLY A 184 -19.20 29.15 8.15
C GLY A 184 -20.49 29.28 9.00
N LEU A 185 -21.58 29.61 8.34
CA LEU A 185 -22.91 29.64 8.97
C LEU A 185 -23.88 28.90 8.05
N ASP A 186 -24.78 28.14 8.63
CA ASP A 186 -25.81 27.48 7.86
C ASP A 186 -26.71 28.48 7.12
N PRO A 187 -27.17 28.13 5.92
CA PRO A 187 -27.91 29.07 5.08
C PRO A 187 -29.35 29.36 5.55
N PHE A 188 -29.89 28.58 6.50
CA PHE A 188 -31.27 28.73 6.94
C PHE A 188 -31.42 29.57 8.23
N PHE A 189 -30.57 29.30 9.22
CA PHE A 189 -30.66 29.92 10.53
C PHE A 189 -29.55 30.95 10.75
N ALA A 190 -28.57 31.01 9.83
CA ALA A 190 -27.35 31.78 10.00
C ALA A 190 -26.65 31.46 11.35
N ALA A 191 -26.63 30.19 11.71
CA ALA A 191 -26.09 29.66 12.94
C ALA A 191 -24.88 28.75 12.66
N GLU A 192 -24.06 28.55 13.68
CA GLU A 192 -22.96 27.60 13.65
C GLU A 192 -23.51 26.18 13.81
N THR A 193 -23.22 25.30 12.87
CA THR A 193 -23.72 23.94 12.85
C THR A 193 -22.95 23.01 13.79
N PHE A 194 -21.67 23.29 14.02
CA PHE A 194 -20.82 22.57 14.99
C PHE A 194 -20.81 23.24 16.36
N GLY A 195 -21.44 24.42 16.48
CA GLY A 195 -21.51 25.21 17.70
C GLY A 195 -20.25 26.01 18.00
N ASP A 196 -20.35 27.00 18.89
CA ASP A 196 -19.26 27.87 19.30
C ASP A 196 -18.08 27.06 19.86
N THR A 197 -18.36 26.18 20.84
CA THR A 197 -17.33 25.29 21.42
C THR A 197 -17.94 24.00 21.94
N GLN A 198 -17.23 22.87 21.70
CA GLN A 198 -17.57 21.57 22.28
C GLN A 198 -16.32 20.79 22.67
N ILE A 199 -16.36 20.06 23.78
CA ILE A 199 -15.30 19.08 24.10
C ILE A 199 -15.68 17.77 23.44
N VAL A 200 -14.82 17.29 22.56
CA VAL A 200 -14.96 16.02 21.86
C VAL A 200 -13.85 15.05 22.27
N ASN A 201 -14.14 13.75 22.24
CA ASN A 201 -13.13 12.72 22.48
C ASN A 201 -12.88 12.00 21.17
N ILE A 202 -11.70 12.23 20.58
CA ILE A 202 -11.29 11.68 19.30
C ILE A 202 -10.68 10.30 19.53
N THR A 203 -11.14 9.31 18.76
CA THR A 203 -10.63 7.94 18.77
C THR A 203 -10.01 7.60 17.42
N ALA A 204 -9.03 6.66 17.41
CA ALA A 204 -8.37 6.16 16.23
C ALA A 204 -8.80 4.74 15.87
N ASP A 205 -8.90 4.48 14.56
CA ASP A 205 -8.96 3.14 13.97
C ASP A 205 -8.10 3.18 12.70
N GLY A 206 -6.87 2.68 12.79
CA GLY A 206 -5.86 2.90 11.75
C GLY A 206 -5.64 4.39 11.46
N ASN A 207 -5.83 4.77 10.21
CA ASN A 207 -5.72 6.16 9.75
C ASN A 207 -6.99 6.99 9.99
N ILE A 208 -8.08 6.37 10.42
CA ILE A 208 -9.35 7.04 10.68
C ILE A 208 -9.33 7.67 12.08
N ARG A 209 -9.85 8.90 12.18
CA ARG A 209 -10.15 9.61 13.42
C ARG A 209 -11.63 9.88 13.49
N SER A 210 -12.27 9.54 14.61
CA SER A 210 -13.72 9.68 14.77
C SER A 210 -14.09 10.23 16.13
N PHE A 211 -15.15 11.03 16.17
CA PHE A 211 -15.73 11.52 17.41
C PHE A 211 -17.22 11.79 17.27
N ASN A 212 -17.93 11.84 18.39
CA ASN A 212 -19.31 12.27 18.46
C ASN A 212 -19.39 13.73 18.93
N PHE A 213 -20.34 14.47 18.37
CA PHE A 213 -20.59 15.87 18.70
C PHE A 213 -22.08 16.21 18.57
N LEU A 214 -22.50 17.35 19.15
CA LEU A 214 -23.83 17.89 18.94
C LEU A 214 -23.85 18.76 17.68
N TYR A 215 -24.70 18.42 16.74
CA TYR A 215 -24.93 19.18 15.52
C TYR A 215 -26.14 20.09 15.70
N PHE A 216 -26.05 21.35 15.27
CA PHE A 216 -27.01 22.41 15.53
C PHE A 216 -27.36 22.55 17.04
N PRO A 217 -26.35 22.81 17.91
CA PRO A 217 -26.59 22.92 19.33
C PRO A 217 -27.56 24.09 19.65
N GLY A 218 -28.52 23.82 20.52
CA GLY A 218 -29.57 24.79 20.88
C GLY A 218 -30.66 24.96 19.83
N ILE A 219 -30.60 24.28 18.68
CA ILE A 219 -31.65 24.27 17.65
C ILE A 219 -32.25 22.87 17.54
N TYR A 220 -31.42 21.89 17.25
CA TYR A 220 -31.82 20.48 17.11
C TYR A 220 -31.15 19.55 18.11
N ASP A 221 -30.00 19.93 18.64
CA ASP A 221 -29.21 19.13 19.61
C ASP A 221 -29.02 17.66 19.14
N ALA A 222 -28.73 17.50 17.86
CA ALA A 222 -28.63 16.16 17.27
C ALA A 222 -27.23 15.56 17.49
N ASP A 223 -27.17 14.35 18.03
CA ASP A 223 -25.95 13.59 18.18
C ASP A 223 -25.46 13.07 16.82
N PHE A 224 -24.24 13.43 16.43
CA PHE A 224 -23.63 12.98 15.20
C PHE A 224 -22.25 12.39 15.42
N ASN A 225 -21.87 11.49 14.53
CA ASN A 225 -20.51 11.01 14.39
C ASN A 225 -19.80 11.74 13.25
N PHE A 226 -18.63 12.28 13.52
CA PHE A 226 -17.74 12.87 12.54
C PHE A 226 -16.55 11.94 12.33
N SER A 227 -16.16 11.74 11.09
CA SER A 227 -15.04 10.87 10.72
C SER A 227 -14.16 11.53 9.69
N MET A 228 -12.85 11.34 9.83
CA MET A 228 -11.84 11.83 8.91
C MET A 228 -10.72 10.81 8.76
N ASN A 229 -10.15 10.75 7.57
CA ASN A 229 -9.00 9.92 7.23
C ASN A 229 -7.76 10.79 7.13
N LEU A 230 -6.71 10.42 7.85
CA LEU A 230 -5.38 11.01 7.75
C LEU A 230 -4.62 10.26 6.66
N SER A 231 -4.33 10.91 5.54
CA SER A 231 -3.66 10.28 4.41
C SER A 231 -2.70 11.24 3.75
N CYS A 232 -1.45 10.81 3.57
CA CYS A 232 -0.44 11.56 2.82
C CYS A 232 -0.23 13.02 3.27
N GLY A 233 -0.41 13.31 4.55
CA GLY A 233 -0.33 14.67 5.10
C GLY A 233 -1.62 15.50 4.94
N GLU A 234 -2.68 14.91 4.41
CA GLU A 234 -3.99 15.52 4.24
C GLU A 234 -5.02 14.94 5.22
N ILE A 235 -6.00 15.77 5.59
CA ILE A 235 -7.15 15.38 6.40
C ILE A 235 -8.36 15.32 5.48
N LEU A 236 -8.81 14.12 5.18
CA LEU A 236 -9.95 13.87 4.30
C LEU A 236 -11.19 13.56 5.14
N VAL A 237 -12.17 14.45 5.11
CA VAL A 237 -13.42 14.24 5.83
C VAL A 237 -14.21 13.13 5.15
N THR A 238 -14.58 12.11 5.93
CA THR A 238 -15.34 10.95 5.46
C THR A 238 -16.63 10.82 6.28
N GLY A 239 -17.69 10.42 5.63
CA GLY A 239 -18.92 10.04 6.32
C GLY A 239 -20.14 10.86 5.93
N THR A 240 -21.20 10.14 5.65
CA THR A 240 -22.55 10.67 5.51
C THR A 240 -23.21 10.63 6.86
N ILE A 241 -23.76 11.75 7.31
CA ILE A 241 -24.53 11.79 8.53
C ILE A 241 -25.86 11.10 8.28
N ASN A 242 -26.24 10.20 9.17
CA ASN A 242 -27.62 9.78 9.27
C ASN A 242 -28.40 10.88 10.01
N SER A 243 -28.98 11.79 9.27
CA SER A 243 -29.50 13.06 9.76
C SER A 243 -30.66 12.95 10.74
N GLY A 244 -31.13 11.75 11.04
CA GLY A 244 -32.34 11.61 11.91
C GLY A 244 -33.53 12.48 11.47
N GLY A 245 -33.55 12.93 10.21
CA GLY A 245 -34.60 13.79 9.64
C GLY A 245 -34.25 15.28 9.53
N LEU A 246 -32.96 15.67 9.67
CA LEU A 246 -32.56 17.08 9.53
C LEU A 246 -32.50 17.55 8.08
N GLY A 247 -32.41 16.67 7.10
CA GLY A 247 -32.47 17.05 5.68
C GLY A 247 -33.89 17.34 5.20
N CYS A 248 -34.01 17.93 4.03
CA CYS A 248 -35.32 18.29 3.41
C CYS A 248 -35.95 17.11 2.66
N GLY A 249 -35.43 15.93 2.79
CA GLY A 249 -35.94 14.70 2.16
C GLY A 249 -34.91 13.57 2.10
N SER A 250 -33.66 13.85 2.34
CA SER A 250 -32.57 12.88 2.45
C SER A 250 -31.58 13.30 3.54
N ASN A 251 -30.49 12.56 3.70
CA ASN A 251 -29.50 12.86 4.74
C ASN A 251 -28.61 14.07 4.35
N ILE A 252 -28.28 14.89 5.35
CA ILE A 252 -27.21 15.87 5.28
C ILE A 252 -25.88 15.12 5.50
N GLY A 253 -24.83 15.54 4.82
CA GLY A 253 -23.50 14.97 4.96
C GLY A 253 -22.42 16.02 5.10
N PHE A 254 -21.20 15.52 5.31
CA PHE A 254 -19.96 16.29 5.29
C PHE A 254 -19.06 15.76 4.22
N SER A 255 -18.26 16.61 3.63
CA SER A 255 -17.16 16.23 2.77
C SER A 255 -15.92 17.08 3.08
N THR A 256 -14.79 16.66 2.53
CA THR A 256 -13.54 17.41 2.64
C THR A 256 -13.71 18.84 2.14
N GLY A 257 -13.25 19.79 2.94
CA GLY A 257 -13.29 21.21 2.57
C GLY A 257 -12.26 21.59 1.52
N ASN A 258 -12.39 22.81 1.00
CA ASN A 258 -11.45 23.39 0.07
C ASN A 258 -10.97 24.75 0.61
N PRO A 259 -9.64 24.94 0.86
CA PRO A 259 -8.55 23.97 0.60
C PRO A 259 -8.62 22.74 1.53
N VAL A 260 -8.05 21.62 1.09
CA VAL A 260 -7.89 20.42 1.91
C VAL A 260 -6.99 20.77 3.10
N SER A 261 -7.36 20.32 4.29
CA SER A 261 -6.55 20.52 5.49
C SER A 261 -5.38 19.57 5.51
N THR A 262 -4.27 20.04 6.07
CA THR A 262 -3.03 19.25 6.16
C THR A 262 -2.61 19.08 7.61
N TYR A 263 -1.81 18.03 7.87
CA TYR A 263 -1.18 17.78 9.15
C TYR A 263 0.33 17.57 8.98
N ASP A 264 1.09 17.77 10.07
CA ASP A 264 2.51 17.47 10.08
C ASP A 264 2.75 15.97 10.14
N GLN A 265 3.33 15.40 9.08
CA GLN A 265 3.64 13.98 8.97
C GLN A 265 4.74 13.52 9.92
N THR A 266 5.39 14.43 10.66
CA THR A 266 6.32 14.04 11.73
C THR A 266 5.59 13.59 13.01
N PHE A 267 4.28 13.84 13.11
CA PHE A 267 3.40 13.47 14.23
C PHE A 267 3.88 14.00 15.59
N ILE A 268 4.66 15.07 15.60
CA ILE A 268 5.25 15.63 16.84
C ILE A 268 4.27 16.56 17.55
N ASP A 269 3.45 17.29 16.78
CA ASP A 269 2.58 18.34 17.30
C ASP A 269 1.13 18.11 16.82
N ASP A 270 0.26 17.77 17.75
CA ASP A 270 -1.17 17.68 17.56
C ASP A 270 -1.97 18.58 18.52
N ASP A 271 -1.29 19.57 19.14
CA ASP A 271 -1.91 20.48 20.10
C ASP A 271 -3.01 21.33 19.46
N ILE A 272 -2.81 21.75 18.20
CA ILE A 272 -3.79 22.53 17.43
C ILE A 272 -3.88 21.98 16.03
N ILE A 273 -5.06 21.51 15.64
CA ILE A 273 -5.36 21.05 14.28
C ILE A 273 -6.54 21.82 13.73
N THR A 274 -6.43 22.27 12.48
CA THR A 274 -7.52 22.95 11.76
C THR A 274 -8.03 22.06 10.65
N VAL A 275 -9.35 21.88 10.58
CA VAL A 275 -10.01 21.04 9.58
C VAL A 275 -11.03 21.87 8.80
N ASN A 276 -10.83 21.95 7.49
CA ASN A 276 -11.80 22.51 6.56
C ASN A 276 -12.82 21.45 6.17
N VAL A 277 -14.07 21.79 6.28
CA VAL A 277 -15.20 20.90 6.01
C VAL A 277 -16.14 21.59 5.02
N THR A 278 -16.71 20.83 4.09
CA THR A 278 -17.88 21.25 3.35
C THR A 278 -19.09 20.64 4.03
N ASP A 279 -19.84 21.45 4.77
CA ASP A 279 -21.09 21.05 5.40
C ASP A 279 -22.23 21.05 4.36
N PHE A 280 -23.33 20.33 4.62
CA PHE A 280 -24.39 20.08 3.65
C PHE A 280 -23.88 19.45 2.34
N SER A 281 -23.01 18.46 2.45
CA SER A 281 -22.46 17.74 1.30
C SER A 281 -22.53 16.21 1.55
N PRO A 282 -23.64 15.54 1.17
CA PRO A 282 -24.83 16.03 0.46
C PRO A 282 -25.71 16.98 1.29
N ASP A 283 -26.49 17.82 0.59
CA ASP A 283 -27.30 18.89 1.20
C ASP A 283 -28.67 18.45 1.73
N GLY A 284 -28.91 17.16 1.80
CA GLY A 284 -30.16 16.59 2.31
C GLY A 284 -31.39 16.88 1.45
N SER A 285 -31.24 17.22 0.18
CA SER A 285 -32.30 17.65 -0.76
C SER A 285 -32.88 19.02 -0.40
N CYS A 286 -32.06 19.88 0.23
CA CYS A 286 -32.49 21.23 0.62
C CYS A 286 -32.25 22.29 -0.45
N ASP A 287 -31.64 21.93 -1.57
CA ASP A 287 -31.31 22.83 -2.69
C ASP A 287 -30.39 24.02 -2.31
N THR A 288 -29.63 23.88 -1.22
CA THR A 288 -28.70 24.91 -0.73
C THR A 288 -27.30 24.74 -1.28
N GLY A 289 -26.93 23.50 -1.62
CA GLY A 289 -25.56 23.10 -1.85
C GLY A 289 -24.72 23.12 -0.57
N GLY A 290 -23.51 22.55 -0.65
CA GLY A 290 -22.56 22.59 0.44
C GLY A 290 -21.98 23.98 0.69
N TYR A 291 -21.61 24.27 1.92
CA TYR A 291 -20.93 25.52 2.30
C TYR A 291 -19.70 25.22 3.16
N PRO A 292 -18.67 26.11 3.08
CA PRO A 292 -17.41 25.85 3.79
C PRO A 292 -17.58 26.18 5.29
N VAL A 293 -16.99 25.31 6.10
CA VAL A 293 -16.84 25.46 7.56
C VAL A 293 -15.40 25.21 7.93
N GLU A 294 -14.85 25.99 8.84
CA GLU A 294 -13.52 25.81 9.40
C GLU A 294 -13.66 25.43 10.88
N LEU A 295 -13.08 24.27 11.25
CA LEU A 295 -13.06 23.77 12.62
C LEU A 295 -11.63 23.82 13.16
N ARG A 296 -11.46 24.27 14.41
CA ARG A 296 -10.23 24.17 15.15
C ARG A 296 -10.38 23.19 16.29
N PHE A 297 -9.40 22.32 16.44
CA PHE A 297 -9.27 21.37 17.53
C PHE A 297 -8.06 21.76 18.38
N THR A 298 -8.27 22.03 19.66
CA THR A 298 -7.20 22.34 20.62
C THR A 298 -7.14 21.27 21.68
N LYS A 299 -6.02 20.58 21.82
CA LYS A 299 -5.81 19.46 22.77
C LYS A 299 -6.01 19.92 24.20
N GLN A 300 -6.64 19.08 25.06
CA GLN A 300 -6.99 19.42 26.43
C GLN A 300 -6.12 18.67 27.46
#